data_d16a7ce4cc3076a0421dc14d8acbca7c
#
_entry.id   d16a7ce4cc3076a0421dc14d8acbca7c
#
_cell.length_a   1.000
_cell.length_b   1.000
_cell.length_c   1.000
_cell.angle_alpha   90.00
_cell.angle_beta   90.00
_cell.angle_gamma   90.00
#
_symmetry.space_group_name_H-M   'P 1'
#
loop_
_entity.id
_entity.type
_entity.pdbx_description
1 polymer ?
#
loop_
_entity_poly.entity_id
_entity_poly.type
_entity_poly.pdbx_seq_one_letter_code
_entity_poly.pdbx_strand_id
1 'polypeptide(L)'
;DGGVIERDEKGQPTGVFYNHRAMDLLRKYIPQITPEMARGNILTSLPIFAAYGVTSFHDNNVRGTNNVRAYQETGAEGGMSLHGAISYTLEWPGDLNRALKEIDYTLGGAGLRFAGFKFLLDGQAQMAYCHRPHNGMRWDLPTWEPKSFKDAVRALHDTGLQISVHCVGDAAVDLTLDAYEAAMNANPRPDPRHRIEHCILCTPQAVKRMKDLGVVVSTQPQFIRLGGD
;
A
#
# COMPACT_ATOMS: atom_id res chain seq x y z
N ASP A 1 -19.37 7.63 7.95
CA ASP A 1 -18.82 6.45 7.51
C ASP A 1 -17.31 6.39 7.34
N GLY A 2 -16.58 6.51 8.46
CA GLY A 2 -15.18 6.22 8.60
C GLY A 2 -14.20 7.38 8.40
N GLY A 3 -14.63 8.60 8.09
CA GLY A 3 -13.80 9.79 8.08
C GLY A 3 -14.11 10.72 9.25
N VAL A 4 -13.08 11.35 9.85
CA VAL A 4 -13.26 12.31 10.92
C VAL A 4 -12.75 13.68 10.49
N ILE A 5 -13.57 14.70 10.68
CA ILE A 5 -13.20 16.11 10.55
C ILE A 5 -13.14 16.68 11.95
N GLU A 6 -11.94 17.09 12.37
CA GLU A 6 -11.76 17.70 13.69
C GLU A 6 -12.53 19.01 13.79
N ARG A 7 -13.11 19.25 14.97
CA ARG A 7 -13.89 20.46 15.25
C ARG A 7 -13.41 21.10 16.55
N ASP A 8 -13.45 22.42 16.59
CA ASP A 8 -13.17 23.19 17.81
C ASP A 8 -14.34 23.10 18.82
N GLU A 9 -14.20 23.78 19.96
CA GLU A 9 -15.20 23.82 21.03
C GLU A 9 -16.54 24.46 20.59
N LYS A 10 -16.54 25.22 19.47
CA LYS A 10 -17.73 25.84 18.87
C LYS A 10 -18.33 24.98 17.77
N GLY A 11 -17.78 23.77 17.54
CA GLY A 11 -18.22 22.86 16.48
C GLY A 11 -17.76 23.25 15.08
N GLN A 12 -16.86 24.22 14.91
CA GLN A 12 -16.33 24.62 13.62
C GLN A 12 -15.18 23.70 13.21
N PRO A 13 -15.05 23.33 11.92
CA PRO A 13 -13.92 22.55 11.45
C PRO A 13 -12.58 23.26 11.72
N THR A 14 -11.62 22.55 12.30
CA THR A 14 -10.27 23.08 12.55
C THR A 14 -9.37 23.06 11.31
N GLY A 15 -9.78 22.34 10.26
CA GLY A 15 -8.97 22.11 9.07
C GLY A 15 -8.20 20.78 9.11
N VAL A 16 -8.30 20.03 10.20
CA VAL A 16 -7.70 18.70 10.34
C VAL A 16 -8.68 17.62 9.92
N PHE A 17 -8.23 16.75 9.01
CA PHE A 17 -9.01 15.65 8.47
C PHE A 17 -8.28 14.34 8.77
N TYR A 18 -8.98 13.40 9.40
CA TYR A 18 -8.43 12.07 9.70
C TYR A 18 -8.98 11.04 8.72
N ASN A 19 -8.07 10.23 8.19
CA ASN A 19 -8.19 9.14 7.24
C ASN A 19 -8.59 9.54 5.79
N HIS A 20 -8.47 8.53 4.90
CA HIS A 20 -8.65 8.73 3.46
C HIS A 20 -10.06 9.22 3.09
N ARG A 21 -11.11 8.76 3.78
CA ARG A 21 -12.49 9.13 3.45
C ARG A 21 -12.81 10.59 3.77
N ALA A 22 -12.24 11.13 4.86
CA ALA A 22 -12.37 12.56 5.14
C ALA A 22 -11.58 13.38 4.10
N MET A 23 -10.40 12.90 3.71
CA MET A 23 -9.58 13.53 2.66
C MET A 23 -10.24 13.50 1.28
N ASP A 24 -11.08 12.54 0.97
CA ASP A 24 -11.79 12.46 -0.33
C ASP A 24 -12.67 13.68 -0.58
N LEU A 25 -13.16 14.34 0.47
CA LEU A 25 -13.90 15.60 0.35
C LEU A 25 -13.05 16.73 -0.25
N LEU A 26 -11.73 16.67 -0.03
CA LEU A 26 -10.78 17.68 -0.51
C LEU A 26 -10.17 17.30 -1.86
N ARG A 27 -10.05 16.00 -2.17
CA ARG A 27 -9.38 15.50 -3.39
C ARG A 27 -9.93 16.09 -4.67
N LYS A 28 -11.24 16.36 -4.74
CA LYS A 28 -11.88 16.99 -5.90
C LYS A 28 -11.39 18.41 -6.19
N TYR A 29 -10.77 19.07 -5.21
CA TYR A 29 -10.20 20.42 -5.36
C TYR A 29 -8.70 20.39 -5.64
N ILE A 30 -8.06 19.22 -5.53
CA ILE A 30 -6.63 19.04 -5.83
C ILE A 30 -6.49 18.82 -7.34
N PRO A 31 -5.67 19.61 -8.04
CA PRO A 31 -5.40 19.38 -9.45
C PRO A 31 -4.95 17.96 -9.72
N GLN A 32 -5.51 17.33 -10.71
CA GLN A 32 -5.11 15.98 -11.10
C GLN A 32 -3.71 16.03 -11.73
N ILE A 33 -2.86 15.07 -11.36
CA ILE A 33 -1.55 14.90 -12.00
C ILE A 33 -1.79 14.41 -13.44
N THR A 34 -1.31 15.14 -14.43
CA THR A 34 -1.33 14.69 -15.82
C THR A 34 -0.25 13.64 -16.07
N PRO A 35 -0.36 12.79 -17.11
CA PRO A 35 0.69 11.86 -17.48
C PRO A 35 2.07 12.52 -17.69
N GLU A 36 2.09 13.70 -18.30
CA GLU A 36 3.32 14.49 -18.53
C GLU A 36 3.95 14.96 -17.22
N MET A 37 3.13 15.43 -16.26
CA MET A 37 3.59 15.82 -14.92
C MET A 37 4.15 14.59 -14.17
N ALA A 38 3.45 13.46 -14.22
CA ALA A 38 3.89 12.22 -13.60
C ALA A 38 5.26 11.77 -14.16
N ARG A 39 5.40 11.78 -15.48
CA ARG A 39 6.66 11.47 -16.15
C ARG A 39 7.78 12.45 -15.77
N GLY A 40 7.49 13.75 -15.78
CA GLY A 40 8.45 14.78 -15.36
C GLY A 40 8.94 14.57 -13.93
N ASN A 41 8.05 14.22 -13.00
CA ASN A 41 8.38 13.90 -11.62
C ASN A 41 9.30 12.67 -11.51
N ILE A 42 9.03 11.61 -12.26
CA ILE A 42 9.88 10.41 -12.29
C ILE A 42 11.28 10.78 -12.77
N LEU A 43 11.40 11.41 -13.94
CA LEU A 43 12.67 11.77 -14.55
C LEU A 43 13.49 12.75 -13.70
N THR A 44 12.83 13.63 -12.96
CA THR A 44 13.50 14.57 -12.04
C THR A 44 13.97 13.88 -10.76
N SER A 45 13.24 12.90 -10.27
CA SER A 45 13.55 12.21 -9.01
C SER A 45 14.69 11.20 -9.14
N LEU A 46 14.77 10.48 -10.25
CA LEU A 46 15.75 9.41 -10.43
C LEU A 46 17.22 9.89 -10.28
N PRO A 47 17.65 11.02 -10.86
CA PRO A 47 19.02 11.52 -10.67
C PRO A 47 19.32 11.91 -9.22
N ILE A 48 18.32 12.38 -8.47
CA ILE A 48 18.49 12.72 -7.05
C ILE A 48 18.83 11.47 -6.25
N PHE A 49 18.08 10.38 -6.42
CA PHE A 49 18.39 9.10 -5.77
C PHE A 49 19.75 8.55 -6.20
N ALA A 50 20.06 8.63 -7.51
CA ALA A 50 21.36 8.18 -8.04
C ALA A 50 22.55 8.93 -7.39
N ALA A 51 22.41 10.23 -7.13
CA ALA A 51 23.43 11.04 -6.48
C ALA A 51 23.75 10.56 -5.06
N TYR A 52 22.83 9.89 -4.38
CA TYR A 52 23.04 9.25 -3.08
C TYR A 52 23.48 7.78 -3.18
N GLY A 53 23.83 7.29 -4.35
CA GLY A 53 24.31 5.93 -4.57
C GLY A 53 23.19 4.88 -4.60
N VAL A 54 21.91 5.29 -4.71
CA VAL A 54 20.80 4.37 -4.89
C VAL A 54 20.87 3.79 -6.29
N THR A 55 20.85 2.47 -6.41
CA THR A 55 20.89 1.74 -7.69
C THR A 55 19.54 1.13 -8.06
N SER A 56 18.66 0.94 -7.07
CA SER A 56 17.33 0.38 -7.29
C SER A 56 16.33 0.89 -6.25
N PHE A 57 15.04 0.90 -6.62
CA PHE A 57 13.96 1.33 -5.75
C PHE A 57 12.71 0.46 -5.92
N HIS A 58 11.84 0.52 -4.94
CA HIS A 58 10.48 -0.01 -5.04
C HIS A 58 9.49 1.09 -4.63
N ASP A 59 8.78 1.67 -5.62
CA ASP A 59 7.64 2.52 -5.32
C ASP A 59 6.41 1.64 -5.04
N ASN A 60 6.18 1.42 -3.75
CA ASN A 60 5.12 0.54 -3.27
C ASN A 60 3.82 1.30 -2.95
N ASN A 61 3.62 2.47 -3.57
CA ASN A 61 2.39 3.27 -3.35
C ASN A 61 1.99 4.07 -4.60
N VAL A 62 2.12 3.47 -5.78
CA VAL A 62 1.71 4.14 -7.03
C VAL A 62 0.19 4.18 -7.10
N ARG A 63 -0.37 5.39 -7.14
CA ARG A 63 -1.82 5.63 -7.18
C ARG A 63 -2.25 6.12 -8.56
N GLY A 64 -3.40 5.61 -9.02
CA GLY A 64 -3.95 5.97 -10.31
C GLY A 64 -3.22 5.33 -11.49
N THR A 65 -3.98 4.90 -12.48
CA THR A 65 -3.46 4.19 -13.66
C THR A 65 -2.55 5.07 -14.54
N ASN A 66 -2.76 6.39 -14.53
CA ASN A 66 -1.88 7.34 -15.25
C ASN A 66 -0.45 7.34 -14.71
N ASN A 67 -0.26 7.22 -13.39
CA ASN A 67 1.08 7.14 -12.80
C ASN A 67 1.77 5.82 -13.13
N VAL A 68 1.03 4.71 -13.13
CA VAL A 68 1.57 3.41 -13.59
C VAL A 68 2.02 3.51 -15.04
N ARG A 69 1.17 4.07 -15.91
CA ARG A 69 1.50 4.27 -17.33
C ARG A 69 2.73 5.14 -17.52
N ALA A 70 2.86 6.25 -16.76
CA ALA A 70 4.03 7.10 -16.83
C ALA A 70 5.34 6.37 -16.48
N TYR A 71 5.33 5.50 -15.46
CA TYR A 71 6.45 4.61 -15.17
C TYR A 71 6.75 3.65 -16.32
N GLN A 72 5.72 3.02 -16.85
CA GLN A 72 5.85 2.02 -17.91
C GLN A 72 6.39 2.64 -19.21
N GLU A 73 5.87 3.78 -19.62
CA GLU A 73 6.35 4.53 -20.80
C GLU A 73 7.79 5.01 -20.61
N THR A 74 8.12 5.56 -19.41
CA THR A 74 9.50 5.95 -19.09
C THR A 74 10.45 4.75 -19.16
N GLY A 75 10.04 3.59 -18.66
CA GLY A 75 10.81 2.35 -18.72
C GLY A 75 11.00 1.85 -20.16
N ALA A 76 9.94 1.84 -20.97
CA ALA A 76 9.96 1.39 -22.35
C ALA A 76 10.87 2.27 -23.24
N GLU A 77 10.94 3.56 -22.97
CA GLU A 77 11.79 4.52 -23.68
C GLU A 77 13.25 4.54 -23.18
N GLY A 78 13.61 3.69 -22.21
CA GLY A 78 14.96 3.65 -21.66
C GLY A 78 15.29 4.81 -20.70
N GLY A 79 14.28 5.53 -20.22
CA GLY A 79 14.44 6.67 -19.32
C GLY A 79 14.73 6.30 -17.85
N MET A 80 14.76 5.01 -17.51
CA MET A 80 15.04 4.53 -16.15
C MET A 80 16.53 4.46 -15.90
N SER A 81 17.07 5.43 -15.15
CA SER A 81 18.48 5.41 -14.72
C SER A 81 18.75 4.53 -13.50
N LEU A 82 17.69 4.01 -12.86
CA LEU A 82 17.74 3.08 -11.72
C LEU A 82 16.85 1.88 -12.00
N HIS A 83 17.18 0.74 -11.40
CA HIS A 83 16.28 -0.41 -11.44
C HIS A 83 15.04 -0.15 -10.57
N GLY A 84 13.87 -0.13 -11.18
CA GLY A 84 12.60 0.16 -10.52
C GLY A 84 11.69 -1.07 -10.39
N ALA A 85 11.00 -1.13 -9.26
CA ALA A 85 9.82 -1.96 -9.09
C ALA A 85 8.66 -1.05 -8.66
N ILE A 86 7.47 -1.27 -9.19
CA ILE A 86 6.29 -0.49 -8.82
C ILE A 86 5.15 -1.39 -8.39
N SER A 87 4.38 -0.97 -7.40
CA SER A 87 3.14 -1.62 -6.99
C SER A 87 1.99 -0.62 -7.03
N TYR A 88 0.88 -1.04 -7.64
CA TYR A 88 -0.32 -0.23 -7.71
C TYR A 88 -1.11 -0.29 -6.39
N THR A 89 -1.47 0.86 -5.84
CA THR A 89 -2.24 0.95 -4.61
C THR A 89 -3.72 0.95 -4.89
N LEU A 90 -4.41 -0.04 -4.36
CA LEU A 90 -5.86 -0.14 -4.37
C LEU A 90 -6.44 0.70 -3.22
N GLU A 91 -7.25 1.68 -3.54
CA GLU A 91 -7.81 2.61 -2.55
C GLU A 91 -9.19 2.17 -2.04
N TRP A 92 -9.98 1.48 -2.87
CA TRP A 92 -11.31 0.94 -2.51
C TRP A 92 -11.67 -0.28 -3.39
N PRO A 93 -12.69 -1.07 -3.01
CA PRO A 93 -13.05 -2.29 -3.74
C PRO A 93 -13.33 -2.12 -5.24
N GLY A 94 -13.94 -1.01 -5.63
CA GLY A 94 -14.22 -0.72 -7.05
C GLY A 94 -12.98 -0.48 -7.91
N ASP A 95 -11.87 -0.15 -7.29
CA ASP A 95 -10.58 0.08 -7.96
C ASP A 95 -9.94 -1.23 -8.47
N LEU A 96 -10.25 -2.35 -7.85
CA LEU A 96 -9.75 -3.67 -8.24
C LEU A 96 -10.11 -4.01 -9.69
N ASN A 97 -11.37 -3.89 -10.07
CA ASN A 97 -11.82 -4.22 -11.42
C ASN A 97 -11.20 -3.29 -12.47
N ARG A 98 -11.05 -2.01 -12.13
CA ARG A 98 -10.37 -1.04 -12.99
C ARG A 98 -8.89 -1.40 -13.14
N ALA A 99 -8.19 -1.65 -12.04
CA ALA A 99 -6.77 -1.98 -12.06
C ALA A 99 -6.49 -3.25 -12.87
N LEU A 100 -7.27 -4.31 -12.67
CA LEU A 100 -7.14 -5.56 -13.42
C LEU A 100 -7.42 -5.40 -14.92
N LYS A 101 -8.23 -4.42 -15.32
CA LYS A 101 -8.60 -4.18 -16.72
C LYS A 101 -7.66 -3.21 -17.42
N GLU A 102 -7.20 -2.16 -16.72
CA GLU A 102 -6.50 -1.02 -17.34
C GLU A 102 -4.99 -1.11 -17.24
N ILE A 103 -4.46 -1.83 -16.23
CA ILE A 103 -3.02 -1.98 -16.05
C ILE A 103 -2.53 -3.18 -16.83
N ASP A 104 -1.65 -2.94 -17.80
CA ASP A 104 -0.86 -4.01 -18.40
C ASP A 104 0.38 -4.27 -17.54
N TYR A 105 0.27 -5.23 -16.62
CA TYR A 105 1.35 -5.58 -15.70
C TYR A 105 2.45 -6.45 -16.32
N THR A 106 2.40 -6.69 -17.63
CA THR A 106 3.50 -7.29 -18.40
C THR A 106 4.46 -6.24 -18.95
N LEU A 107 4.00 -4.98 -19.06
CA LEU A 107 4.83 -3.87 -19.52
C LEU A 107 5.84 -3.44 -18.44
N GLY A 108 7.06 -3.17 -18.84
CA GLY A 108 8.11 -2.68 -17.95
C GLY A 108 9.32 -2.18 -18.73
N GLY A 109 9.92 -2.86 -19.58
CA GLY A 109 11.17 -2.49 -20.26
C GLY A 109 12.42 -2.70 -19.39
N ALA A 110 13.58 -2.37 -19.95
CA ALA A 110 14.85 -2.53 -19.26
C ALA A 110 14.92 -1.61 -18.03
N GLY A 111 15.04 -2.22 -16.86
CA GLY A 111 15.18 -1.50 -15.59
C GLY A 111 13.87 -1.21 -14.84
N LEU A 112 12.69 -1.55 -15.37
CA LEU A 112 11.42 -1.42 -14.65
C LEU A 112 10.62 -2.72 -14.68
N ARG A 113 10.01 -3.07 -13.52
CA ARG A 113 9.02 -4.15 -13.44
C ARG A 113 7.78 -3.72 -12.66
N PHE A 114 6.64 -4.19 -13.09
CA PHE A 114 5.44 -4.16 -12.26
C PHE A 114 5.52 -5.28 -11.23
N ALA A 115 5.61 -4.92 -9.93
CA ALA A 115 5.83 -5.89 -8.86
C ALA A 115 4.51 -6.50 -8.36
N GLY A 116 3.44 -5.71 -8.32
CA GLY A 116 2.16 -6.19 -7.84
C GLY A 116 1.24 -5.10 -7.33
N PHE A 117 0.46 -5.46 -6.32
CA PHE A 117 -0.60 -4.61 -5.77
C PHE A 117 -0.39 -4.31 -4.29
N LYS A 118 -0.80 -3.13 -3.88
CA LYS A 118 -0.70 -2.64 -2.51
C LYS A 118 -2.08 -2.34 -1.94
N PHE A 119 -2.31 -2.73 -0.69
CA PHE A 119 -3.45 -2.31 0.11
C PHE A 119 -3.02 -1.40 1.27
N LEU A 120 -3.86 -0.45 1.60
CA LEU A 120 -3.81 0.29 2.85
C LEU A 120 -4.94 -0.23 3.75
N LEU A 121 -4.63 -1.17 4.65
CA LEU A 121 -5.64 -1.83 5.46
C LEU A 121 -5.96 -1.05 6.74
N ASP A 122 -4.98 -0.34 7.26
CA ASP A 122 -5.13 0.58 8.39
C ASP A 122 -4.29 1.86 8.19
N GLY A 123 -4.22 2.70 9.20
CA GLY A 123 -3.43 3.92 9.23
C GLY A 123 -2.36 3.91 10.30
N GLN A 124 -1.63 5.03 10.41
CA GLN A 124 -0.60 5.21 11.43
C GLN A 124 -1.19 5.67 12.77
N ALA A 125 -0.48 5.42 13.86
CA ALA A 125 -0.80 5.88 15.21
C ALA A 125 -2.28 5.59 15.60
N GLN A 126 -3.06 6.64 15.84
CA GLN A 126 -4.46 6.52 16.29
C GLN A 126 -5.38 5.80 15.29
N MET A 127 -4.92 5.57 14.07
CA MET A 127 -5.69 4.88 13.02
C MET A 127 -5.20 3.45 12.76
N ALA A 128 -4.32 2.93 13.60
CA ALA A 128 -3.92 1.54 13.56
C ALA A 128 -5.08 0.63 13.97
N TYR A 129 -5.39 -0.37 13.15
CA TYR A 129 -6.43 -1.35 13.45
C TYR A 129 -5.89 -2.41 14.40
N CYS A 130 -6.34 -2.35 15.66
CA CYS A 130 -5.85 -3.16 16.76
C CYS A 130 -6.97 -3.98 17.41
N HIS A 131 -6.64 -5.17 17.92
CA HIS A 131 -7.56 -5.99 18.72
C HIS A 131 -7.97 -5.31 20.03
N ARG A 132 -7.08 -4.47 20.57
CA ARG A 132 -7.33 -3.68 21.80
C ARG A 132 -6.82 -2.27 21.61
N PRO A 133 -7.45 -1.25 22.19
CA PRO A 133 -6.91 0.10 22.23
C PRO A 133 -5.47 0.09 22.79
N HIS A 134 -4.55 0.76 22.11
CA HIS A 134 -3.15 0.86 22.51
C HIS A 134 -2.74 2.34 22.50
N ASN A 135 -2.24 2.87 23.62
CA ASN A 135 -1.75 4.25 23.77
C ASN A 135 -2.68 5.32 23.15
N GLY A 136 -3.98 5.25 23.42
CA GLY A 136 -4.96 6.18 22.85
C GLY A 136 -5.33 5.91 21.38
N MET A 137 -4.79 4.90 20.76
CA MET A 137 -5.26 4.39 19.47
C MET A 137 -6.67 3.84 19.63
N ARG A 138 -7.62 4.38 18.85
CA ARG A 138 -9.05 4.10 19.01
C ARG A 138 -9.65 3.32 17.85
N TRP A 139 -8.81 2.84 16.93
CA TRP A 139 -9.34 2.34 15.68
C TRP A 139 -9.69 0.86 15.77
N ASP A 140 -10.95 0.58 15.65
CA ASP A 140 -11.55 -0.75 15.72
C ASP A 140 -12.03 -1.27 14.36
N LEU A 141 -11.77 -0.53 13.28
CA LEU A 141 -12.19 -0.87 11.94
C LEU A 141 -11.04 -0.74 10.93
N PRO A 142 -10.88 -1.73 10.05
CA PRO A 142 -9.96 -1.62 8.93
C PRO A 142 -10.51 -0.66 7.85
N THR A 143 -9.63 -0.14 7.00
CA THR A 143 -10.02 0.72 5.86
C THR A 143 -10.89 -0.03 4.85
N TRP A 144 -10.66 -1.33 4.74
CA TRP A 144 -11.43 -2.24 3.88
C TRP A 144 -12.36 -3.10 4.72
N GLU A 145 -13.58 -3.29 4.26
CA GLU A 145 -14.47 -4.30 4.85
C GLU A 145 -13.81 -5.69 4.73
N PRO A 146 -13.74 -6.48 5.84
CA PRO A 146 -12.93 -7.71 5.88
C PRO A 146 -13.23 -8.72 4.78
N LYS A 147 -14.52 -8.92 4.43
CA LYS A 147 -14.89 -9.84 3.35
C LYS A 147 -14.42 -9.33 2.00
N SER A 148 -14.68 -8.06 1.70
CA SER A 148 -14.24 -7.43 0.44
C SER A 148 -12.72 -7.43 0.30
N PHE A 149 -11.99 -7.25 1.40
CA PHE A 149 -10.54 -7.37 1.43
C PHE A 149 -10.07 -8.78 1.08
N LYS A 150 -10.62 -9.80 1.73
CA LYS A 150 -10.27 -11.21 1.46
C LYS A 150 -10.57 -11.61 0.01
N ASP A 151 -11.72 -11.18 -0.51
CA ASP A 151 -12.12 -11.44 -1.90
C ASP A 151 -11.13 -10.76 -2.89
N ALA A 152 -10.72 -9.52 -2.63
CA ALA A 152 -9.75 -8.81 -3.44
C ALA A 152 -8.35 -9.44 -3.37
N VAL A 153 -7.88 -9.81 -2.20
CA VAL A 153 -6.62 -10.54 -2.02
C VAL A 153 -6.62 -11.84 -2.81
N ARG A 154 -7.73 -12.59 -2.78
CA ARG A 154 -7.86 -13.82 -3.55
C ARG A 154 -7.77 -13.55 -5.06
N ALA A 155 -8.52 -12.59 -5.57
CA ALA A 155 -8.51 -12.25 -7.00
C ALA A 155 -7.11 -11.82 -7.46
N LEU A 156 -6.38 -11.04 -6.65
CA LEU A 156 -5.02 -10.61 -6.97
C LEU A 156 -3.99 -11.74 -6.84
N HIS A 157 -4.16 -12.63 -5.87
CA HIS A 157 -3.31 -13.81 -5.76
C HIS A 157 -3.35 -14.66 -7.05
N ASP A 158 -4.54 -14.79 -7.63
CA ASP A 158 -4.75 -15.55 -8.86
C ASP A 158 -4.09 -14.92 -10.11
N THR A 159 -3.70 -13.63 -10.06
CA THR A 159 -2.91 -12.98 -11.14
C THR A 159 -1.46 -13.44 -11.22
N GLY A 160 -0.95 -14.12 -10.21
CA GLY A 160 0.47 -14.49 -10.15
C GLY A 160 1.39 -13.42 -9.53
N LEU A 161 0.89 -12.22 -9.27
CA LEU A 161 1.67 -11.10 -8.76
C LEU A 161 1.80 -11.10 -7.23
N GLN A 162 2.75 -10.32 -6.74
CA GLN A 162 2.93 -10.10 -5.31
C GLN A 162 1.85 -9.15 -4.77
N ILE A 163 1.42 -9.38 -3.55
CA ILE A 163 0.52 -8.49 -2.82
C ILE A 163 1.28 -7.96 -1.61
N SER A 164 1.19 -6.65 -1.36
CA SER A 164 1.70 -6.01 -0.15
C SER A 164 0.57 -5.29 0.58
N VAL A 165 0.58 -5.36 1.90
CA VAL A 165 -0.47 -4.75 2.74
C VAL A 165 0.17 -3.91 3.83
N HIS A 166 -0.25 -2.65 3.93
CA HIS A 166 0.10 -1.77 5.04
C HIS A 166 -0.63 -2.26 6.30
N CYS A 167 0.14 -2.62 7.31
CA CYS A 167 -0.37 -3.08 8.60
C CYS A 167 0.46 -2.45 9.72
N VAL A 168 -0.16 -1.57 10.50
CA VAL A 168 0.42 -1.00 11.72
C VAL A 168 -0.07 -1.75 12.94
N GLY A 169 -1.38 -1.98 13.03
CA GLY A 169 -2.03 -2.67 14.13
C GLY A 169 -1.97 -4.20 14.01
N ASP A 170 -2.02 -4.88 15.15
CA ASP A 170 -1.98 -6.33 15.25
C ASP A 170 -3.22 -7.01 14.62
N ALA A 171 -4.39 -6.38 14.70
CA ALA A 171 -5.59 -6.88 14.04
C ALA A 171 -5.51 -6.75 12.51
N ALA A 172 -4.82 -5.72 11.98
CA ALA A 172 -4.55 -5.60 10.55
C ALA A 172 -3.59 -6.70 10.06
N VAL A 173 -2.57 -7.01 10.86
CA VAL A 173 -1.64 -8.12 10.58
C VAL A 173 -2.39 -9.45 10.52
N ASP A 174 -3.22 -9.76 11.53
CA ASP A 174 -3.96 -11.01 11.58
C ASP A 174 -4.97 -11.14 10.44
N LEU A 175 -5.73 -10.09 10.13
CA LEU A 175 -6.66 -10.07 8.99
C LEU A 175 -5.93 -10.30 7.64
N THR A 176 -4.73 -9.73 7.50
CA THR A 176 -3.89 -9.92 6.30
C THR A 176 -3.42 -11.36 6.19
N LEU A 177 -2.94 -11.94 7.29
CA LEU A 177 -2.49 -13.33 7.32
C LEU A 177 -3.65 -14.31 7.02
N ASP A 178 -4.84 -14.03 7.55
CA ASP A 178 -6.04 -14.81 7.22
C ASP A 178 -6.36 -14.76 5.72
N ALA A 179 -6.25 -13.58 5.10
CA ALA A 179 -6.53 -13.41 3.69
C ALA A 179 -5.48 -14.12 2.81
N TYR A 180 -4.21 -14.02 3.16
CA TYR A 180 -3.12 -14.72 2.45
C TYR A 180 -3.24 -16.23 2.57
N GLU A 181 -3.45 -16.75 3.78
CA GLU A 181 -3.61 -18.17 4.03
C GLU A 181 -4.79 -18.75 3.24
N ALA A 182 -5.94 -18.07 3.27
CA ALA A 182 -7.12 -18.49 2.52
C ALA A 182 -6.87 -18.48 0.99
N ALA A 183 -6.20 -17.47 0.47
CA ALA A 183 -5.88 -17.37 -0.96
C ALA A 183 -4.89 -18.47 -1.38
N MET A 184 -3.82 -18.67 -0.61
CA MET A 184 -2.78 -19.67 -0.89
C MET A 184 -3.30 -21.10 -0.76
N ASN A 185 -4.18 -21.37 0.19
CA ASN A 185 -4.83 -22.69 0.32
C ASN A 185 -5.77 -23.00 -0.85
N ALA A 186 -6.46 -21.98 -1.34
CA ALA A 186 -7.40 -22.16 -2.43
C ALA A 186 -6.73 -22.25 -3.82
N ASN A 187 -5.59 -21.61 -4.01
CA ASN A 187 -4.75 -21.67 -5.22
C ASN A 187 -3.27 -21.73 -4.82
N PRO A 188 -2.72 -22.90 -4.50
CA PRO A 188 -1.33 -23.01 -4.08
C PRO A 188 -0.36 -22.54 -5.18
N ARG A 189 0.55 -21.63 -4.80
CA ARG A 189 1.61 -21.13 -5.68
C ARG A 189 2.97 -21.28 -4.98
N PRO A 190 4.02 -21.70 -5.69
CA PRO A 190 5.35 -21.74 -5.11
C PRO A 190 5.84 -20.31 -4.84
N ASP A 191 6.28 -20.05 -3.60
CA ASP A 191 6.92 -18.82 -3.13
C ASP A 191 6.26 -17.51 -3.62
N PRO A 192 4.99 -17.23 -3.30
CA PRO A 192 4.31 -16.03 -3.76
C PRO A 192 4.89 -14.75 -3.14
N ARG A 193 5.63 -14.88 -2.02
CA ARG A 193 6.33 -13.81 -1.30
C ARG A 193 5.46 -12.60 -1.04
N HIS A 194 4.19 -12.82 -0.68
CA HIS A 194 3.33 -11.74 -0.25
C HIS A 194 3.93 -10.98 0.92
N ARG A 195 3.66 -9.68 1.04
CA ARG A 195 4.35 -8.79 1.97
C ARG A 195 3.40 -8.16 2.96
N ILE A 196 3.91 -7.94 4.16
CA ILE A 196 3.36 -7.03 5.16
C ILE A 196 4.32 -5.87 5.31
N GLU A 197 3.81 -4.66 5.11
CA GLU A 197 4.57 -3.42 5.26
C GLU A 197 4.38 -2.87 6.67
N HIS A 198 5.45 -2.36 7.24
CA HIS A 198 5.58 -1.78 8.57
C HIS A 198 5.56 -2.83 9.68
N CYS A 199 4.45 -3.54 9.88
CA CYS A 199 4.32 -4.59 10.91
C CYS A 199 4.74 -4.09 12.31
N ILE A 200 4.20 -2.92 12.73
CA ILE A 200 4.68 -2.23 13.93
C ILE A 200 4.23 -2.96 15.19
N LEU A 201 2.94 -3.28 15.27
CA LEU A 201 2.38 -4.10 16.34
C LEU A 201 2.19 -5.52 15.84
N CYS A 202 2.96 -6.45 16.41
CA CYS A 202 2.97 -7.83 15.95
C CYS A 202 3.04 -8.80 17.13
N THR A 203 2.22 -9.84 17.09
CA THR A 203 2.23 -10.89 18.11
C THR A 203 3.22 -12.00 17.78
N PRO A 204 3.75 -12.75 18.78
CA PRO A 204 4.58 -13.93 18.50
C PRO A 204 3.88 -14.96 17.61
N GLN A 205 2.56 -15.09 17.73
CA GLN A 205 1.75 -15.99 16.90
C GLN A 205 1.73 -15.53 15.44
N ALA A 206 1.58 -14.23 15.20
CA ALA A 206 1.64 -13.66 13.85
C ALA A 206 3.02 -13.85 13.20
N VAL A 207 4.11 -13.69 13.97
CA VAL A 207 5.49 -13.96 13.50
C VAL A 207 5.63 -15.42 13.05
N LYS A 208 5.11 -16.37 13.84
CA LYS A 208 5.11 -17.77 13.46
C LYS A 208 4.33 -18.02 12.18
N ARG A 209 3.12 -17.47 12.06
CA ARG A 209 2.28 -17.60 10.85
C ARG A 209 2.98 -17.03 9.62
N MET A 210 3.61 -15.85 9.73
CA MET A 210 4.36 -15.24 8.62
C MET A 210 5.48 -16.18 8.13
N LYS A 211 6.22 -16.78 9.05
CA LYS A 211 7.26 -17.77 8.72
C LYS A 211 6.66 -18.98 8.01
N ASP A 212 5.61 -19.57 8.55
CA ASP A 212 4.99 -20.78 8.02
C ASP A 212 4.37 -20.54 6.62
N LEU A 213 3.84 -19.33 6.36
CA LEU A 213 3.27 -18.91 5.08
C LEU A 213 4.29 -18.33 4.08
N GLY A 214 5.56 -18.17 4.46
CA GLY A 214 6.57 -17.53 3.61
C GLY A 214 6.28 -16.04 3.33
N VAL A 215 5.58 -15.36 4.25
CA VAL A 215 5.27 -13.93 4.12
C VAL A 215 6.51 -13.09 4.42
N VAL A 216 6.80 -12.12 3.57
CA VAL A 216 7.92 -11.19 3.72
C VAL A 216 7.49 -9.97 4.53
N VAL A 217 8.30 -9.55 5.50
CA VAL A 217 8.06 -8.32 6.27
C VAL A 217 9.01 -7.24 5.81
N SER A 218 8.46 -6.06 5.52
CA SER A 218 9.21 -4.85 5.18
C SER A 218 9.00 -3.82 6.28
N THR A 219 9.84 -3.85 7.29
CA THR A 219 9.76 -2.95 8.46
C THR A 219 10.75 -1.81 8.39
N GLN A 220 10.47 -0.73 9.12
CA GLN A 220 11.31 0.45 9.23
C GLN A 220 11.76 0.61 10.70
N PRO A 221 12.94 0.08 11.08
CA PRO A 221 13.42 0.11 12.46
C PRO A 221 13.55 1.52 13.06
N GLN A 222 13.71 2.54 12.22
CA GLN A 222 13.75 3.93 12.67
C GLN A 222 12.44 4.41 13.33
N PHE A 223 11.31 3.77 13.08
CA PHE A 223 10.04 4.10 13.76
C PHE A 223 10.10 3.84 15.26
N ILE A 224 10.92 2.90 15.71
CA ILE A 224 11.19 2.68 17.15
C ILE A 224 11.78 3.95 17.77
N ARG A 225 12.68 4.63 17.05
CA ARG A 225 13.32 5.87 17.52
C ARG A 225 12.39 7.09 17.44
N LEU A 226 11.47 7.11 16.47
CA LEU A 226 10.61 8.26 16.21
C LEU A 226 9.28 8.23 16.96
N GLY A 227 8.85 7.06 17.43
CA GLY A 227 7.55 6.87 18.07
C GLY A 227 7.55 5.88 19.22
N GLY A 228 8.70 5.42 19.68
CA GLY A 228 8.86 4.41 20.70
C GLY A 228 9.36 4.97 22.04
N ASP A 229 8.53 5.75 22.72
CA ASP A 229 8.71 6.07 24.15
C ASP A 229 7.73 5.26 24.99
#